data_74494d886cefa657e143329271e80126
#
_entry.id   74494d886cefa657e143329271e80126
#
_cell.length_a   1.000
_cell.length_b   1.000
_cell.length_c   1.000
_cell.angle_alpha   90.00
_cell.angle_beta   90.00
_cell.angle_gamma   90.00
#
_symmetry.space_group_name_H-M   'P 1'
#
loop_
_entity.id
_entity.type
_entity.pdbx_description
1 polymer ?
#
loop_
_entity_poly.entity_id
_entity_poly.type
_entity_poly.pdbx_seq_one_letter_code
_entity_poly.pdbx_strand_id
1 'polypeptide(L)'
;MTALPCPITLHKLCVRYGADTIIAPLTHTFAAARWHVILGKSGVGKSTLLRAIAGLIPYEGTITRDPPGLMAQHDDLLPWRSARDNVTLGASLRGEKADNSRAAQLLADVGLAEHAHKYPQHLSGGQRQRVALARTLYENRNLLLMDEPFSAVDAVTRYQLQNLASRLLRGKTVLMITHDPAEALRLADHLYILDHGLRELPANSDPAQLLEALGA
;
A
#
# COMPACT_ATOMS: atom_id res chain seq x y z
N MET A 1 -10.76 9.71 20.69
CA MET A 1 -10.13 8.38 20.88
C MET A 1 -10.08 7.71 19.52
N THR A 2 -8.92 7.48 18.97
CA THR A 2 -8.77 6.69 17.73
C THR A 2 -9.11 5.24 18.08
N ALA A 3 -10.08 4.64 17.37
CA ALA A 3 -10.37 3.22 17.53
C ALA A 3 -9.11 2.39 17.27
N LEU A 4 -8.94 1.28 17.99
CA LEU A 4 -7.86 0.34 17.73
C LEU A 4 -8.04 -0.27 16.33
N PRO A 5 -6.96 -0.52 15.59
CA PRO A 5 -7.05 -1.14 14.28
C PRO A 5 -7.60 -2.56 14.39
N CYS A 6 -8.46 -2.94 13.43
CA CYS A 6 -8.98 -4.30 13.31
C CYS A 6 -8.05 -5.18 12.45
N PRO A 7 -8.04 -6.51 12.67
CA PRO A 7 -7.41 -7.43 11.73
C PRO A 7 -8.15 -7.43 10.38
N ILE A 8 -7.45 -7.86 9.32
CA ILE A 8 -8.08 -8.15 8.03
C ILE A 8 -8.41 -9.63 8.02
N THR A 9 -9.69 -10.00 7.99
CA THR A 9 -10.10 -11.40 7.92
C THR A 9 -10.74 -11.69 6.56
N LEU A 10 -10.17 -12.64 5.87
CA LEU A 10 -10.64 -13.19 4.60
C LEU A 10 -11.28 -14.55 4.87
N HIS A 11 -12.51 -14.76 4.42
CA HIS A 11 -13.15 -16.07 4.48
C HIS A 11 -13.60 -16.51 3.09
N LYS A 12 -12.94 -17.53 2.56
CA LYS A 12 -13.17 -18.08 1.20
C LYS A 12 -13.17 -16.99 0.12
N LEU A 13 -12.31 -15.97 0.27
CA LEU A 13 -12.16 -14.93 -0.74
C LEU A 13 -11.70 -15.54 -2.05
N CYS A 14 -12.50 -15.35 -3.10
CA CYS A 14 -12.19 -15.80 -4.44
C CYS A 14 -12.42 -14.66 -5.44
N VAL A 15 -11.53 -14.50 -6.41
CA VAL A 15 -11.68 -13.51 -7.48
C VAL A 15 -11.58 -14.20 -8.83
N ARG A 16 -12.56 -13.93 -9.68
CA ARG A 16 -12.65 -14.47 -11.05
C ARG A 16 -12.86 -13.37 -12.08
N TYR A 17 -12.29 -13.56 -13.25
CA TYR A 17 -12.60 -12.78 -14.44
C TYR A 17 -13.08 -13.73 -15.53
N GLY A 18 -14.40 -13.73 -15.77
CA GLY A 18 -15.03 -14.71 -16.65
C GLY A 18 -14.83 -16.15 -16.13
N ALA A 19 -14.19 -17.00 -16.92
CA ALA A 19 -13.88 -18.39 -16.54
C ALA A 19 -12.59 -18.52 -15.72
N ASP A 20 -11.74 -17.49 -15.70
CA ASP A 20 -10.41 -17.57 -15.10
C ASP A 20 -10.47 -17.23 -13.60
N THR A 21 -9.96 -18.12 -12.77
CA THR A 21 -9.79 -17.90 -11.34
C THR A 21 -8.41 -17.27 -11.09
N ILE A 22 -8.41 -15.99 -10.68
CA ILE A 22 -7.18 -15.25 -10.38
C ILE A 22 -6.75 -15.48 -8.94
N ILE A 23 -7.69 -15.46 -8.00
CA ILE A 23 -7.45 -15.80 -6.59
C ILE A 23 -8.34 -17.01 -6.26
N ALA A 24 -7.72 -18.14 -6.01
CA ALA A 24 -8.41 -19.32 -5.51
C ALA A 24 -8.99 -19.06 -4.11
N PRO A 25 -10.04 -19.79 -3.66
CA PRO A 25 -10.67 -19.54 -2.37
C PRO A 25 -9.66 -19.47 -1.22
N LEU A 26 -9.44 -18.25 -0.70
CA LEU A 26 -8.46 -17.95 0.32
C LEU A 26 -9.15 -17.63 1.66
N THR A 27 -8.74 -18.32 2.72
CA THR A 27 -9.12 -18.01 4.11
C THR A 27 -7.87 -17.67 4.88
N HIS A 28 -7.76 -16.44 5.40
CA HIS A 28 -6.60 -15.97 6.13
C HIS A 28 -6.97 -14.79 7.03
N THR A 29 -6.21 -14.57 8.12
CA THR A 29 -6.34 -13.41 8.99
C THR A 29 -4.99 -12.71 9.14
N PHE A 30 -4.90 -11.49 8.66
CA PHE A 30 -3.76 -10.61 8.90
C PHE A 30 -3.95 -9.89 10.24
N ALA A 31 -2.99 -10.00 11.13
CA ALA A 31 -3.04 -9.43 12.47
C ALA A 31 -3.16 -7.90 12.45
N ALA A 32 -3.88 -7.33 13.41
CA ALA A 32 -3.98 -5.88 13.56
C ALA A 32 -2.65 -5.25 13.99
N ALA A 33 -2.45 -3.99 13.61
CA ALA A 33 -1.29 -3.18 14.01
C ALA A 33 0.07 -3.78 13.61
N ARG A 34 0.13 -4.48 12.48
CA ARG A 34 1.32 -5.13 11.93
C ARG A 34 1.52 -4.79 10.45
N TRP A 35 2.76 -4.88 10.02
CA TRP A 35 3.13 -4.81 8.61
C TRP A 35 3.14 -6.22 8.00
N HIS A 36 2.24 -6.45 7.08
CA HIS A 36 2.12 -7.67 6.28
C HIS A 36 2.64 -7.37 4.88
N VAL A 37 3.67 -8.07 4.45
CA VAL A 37 4.24 -7.88 3.12
C VAL A 37 4.03 -9.13 2.29
N ILE A 38 3.48 -8.95 1.09
CA ILE A 38 3.22 -10.03 0.14
C ILE A 38 4.19 -9.90 -1.03
N LEU A 39 5.01 -10.92 -1.21
CA LEU A 39 5.85 -11.14 -2.38
C LEU A 39 5.16 -12.10 -3.36
N GLY A 40 5.61 -12.13 -4.59
CA GLY A 40 5.16 -13.08 -5.61
C GLY A 40 5.53 -12.62 -7.02
N LYS A 41 5.49 -13.54 -7.98
CA LYS A 41 5.80 -13.25 -9.39
C LYS A 41 4.85 -12.19 -9.96
N SER A 42 5.31 -11.51 -11.02
CA SER A 42 4.42 -10.61 -11.77
C SER A 42 3.24 -11.41 -12.35
N GLY A 43 2.06 -10.82 -12.31
CA GLY A 43 0.84 -11.45 -12.85
C GLY A 43 0.17 -12.50 -11.95
N VAL A 44 0.73 -12.88 -10.79
CA VAL A 44 0.16 -13.92 -9.92
C VAL A 44 -1.13 -13.51 -9.18
N GLY A 45 -1.56 -12.24 -9.31
CA GLY A 45 -2.80 -11.77 -8.70
C GLY A 45 -2.63 -10.90 -7.43
N LYS A 46 -1.40 -10.46 -7.09
CA LYS A 46 -1.15 -9.63 -5.89
C LYS A 46 -2.02 -8.36 -5.86
N SER A 47 -1.94 -7.55 -6.92
CA SER A 47 -2.74 -6.32 -7.04
C SER A 47 -4.24 -6.61 -7.09
N THR A 48 -4.64 -7.75 -7.65
CA THR A 48 -6.03 -8.23 -7.65
C THR A 48 -6.50 -8.53 -6.23
N LEU A 49 -5.68 -9.23 -5.43
CA LEU A 49 -5.97 -9.48 -4.01
C LEU A 49 -6.14 -8.17 -3.25
N LEU A 50 -5.21 -7.23 -3.43
CA LEU A 50 -5.26 -5.93 -2.76
C LEU A 50 -6.51 -5.12 -3.14
N ARG A 51 -6.87 -5.10 -4.43
CA ARG A 51 -8.08 -4.42 -4.94
C ARG A 51 -9.37 -5.08 -4.42
N ALA A 52 -9.41 -6.40 -4.28
CA ALA A 52 -10.53 -7.10 -3.67
C ALA A 52 -10.66 -6.72 -2.18
N ILE A 53 -9.54 -6.73 -1.43
CA ILE A 53 -9.52 -6.28 -0.03
C ILE A 53 -9.92 -4.80 0.07
N ALA A 54 -9.54 -3.96 -0.89
CA ALA A 54 -9.99 -2.56 -0.94
C ALA A 54 -11.49 -2.41 -1.22
N GLY A 55 -12.15 -3.43 -1.77
CA GLY A 55 -13.55 -3.37 -2.21
C GLY A 55 -13.73 -2.68 -3.56
N LEU A 56 -12.68 -2.67 -4.40
CA LEU A 56 -12.67 -2.00 -5.71
C LEU A 56 -13.06 -2.93 -6.86
N ILE A 57 -13.08 -4.23 -6.62
CA ILE A 57 -13.47 -5.24 -7.61
C ILE A 57 -14.42 -6.27 -6.97
N PRO A 58 -15.29 -6.92 -7.77
CA PRO A 58 -16.14 -8.00 -7.28
C PRO A 58 -15.31 -9.18 -6.75
N TYR A 59 -15.80 -9.83 -5.72
CA TYR A 59 -15.23 -11.05 -5.15
C TYR A 59 -16.32 -11.94 -4.55
N GLU A 60 -16.03 -13.22 -4.41
CA GLU A 60 -16.84 -14.18 -3.65
C GLU A 60 -16.25 -14.35 -2.24
N GLY A 61 -17.06 -14.78 -1.28
CA GLY A 61 -16.66 -14.91 0.13
C GLY A 61 -16.92 -13.65 0.94
N THR A 62 -16.23 -13.49 2.07
CA THR A 62 -16.39 -12.32 2.95
C THR A 62 -15.05 -11.73 3.36
N ILE A 63 -15.02 -10.40 3.49
CA ILE A 63 -13.88 -9.63 3.99
C ILE A 63 -14.35 -8.76 5.15
N THR A 64 -13.70 -8.92 6.31
CA THR A 64 -13.91 -8.05 7.47
C THR A 64 -12.65 -7.23 7.68
N ARG A 65 -12.77 -5.91 7.71
CA ARG A 65 -11.65 -4.96 7.85
C ARG A 65 -12.13 -3.55 8.19
N ASP A 66 -11.21 -2.70 8.64
CA ASP A 66 -11.41 -1.25 8.68
C ASP A 66 -11.48 -0.64 7.27
N PRO A 67 -12.10 0.55 7.11
CA PRO A 67 -12.02 1.30 5.87
C PRO A 67 -10.56 1.61 5.51
N PRO A 68 -10.05 1.16 4.35
CA PRO A 68 -8.64 1.30 4.01
C PRO A 68 -8.30 2.69 3.43
N GLY A 69 -7.05 3.11 3.63
CA GLY A 69 -6.35 4.00 2.70
C GLY A 69 -5.66 3.14 1.64
N LEU A 70 -5.76 3.53 0.39
CA LEU A 70 -5.15 2.79 -0.72
C LEU A 70 -4.08 3.64 -1.41
N MET A 71 -2.92 3.06 -1.61
CA MET A 71 -1.90 3.52 -2.54
C MET A 71 -1.76 2.49 -3.66
N ALA A 72 -2.25 2.83 -4.84
CA ALA A 72 -2.13 1.98 -6.02
C ALA A 72 -0.71 2.04 -6.60
N GLN A 73 -0.38 1.09 -7.46
CA GLN A 73 0.92 1.01 -8.15
C GLN A 73 1.22 2.25 -9.00
N HIS A 74 0.20 2.81 -9.65
CA HIS A 74 0.30 4.11 -10.32
C HIS A 74 -0.02 5.23 -9.34
N ASP A 75 0.53 6.40 -9.60
CA ASP A 75 0.35 7.56 -8.72
C ASP A 75 -1.12 8.07 -8.69
N ASP A 76 -1.87 7.86 -9.77
CA ASP A 76 -3.29 8.23 -9.92
C ASP A 76 -3.59 9.66 -9.43
N LEU A 77 -2.66 10.58 -9.71
CA LEU A 77 -2.84 11.99 -9.38
C LEU A 77 -3.77 12.65 -10.39
N LEU A 78 -4.64 13.52 -9.91
CA LEU A 78 -5.48 14.34 -10.78
C LEU A 78 -4.61 15.39 -11.48
N PRO A 79 -4.48 15.35 -12.83
CA PRO A 79 -3.51 16.19 -13.55
C PRO A 79 -3.83 17.69 -13.48
N TRP A 80 -5.09 18.06 -13.21
CA TRP A 80 -5.56 19.45 -13.06
C TRP A 80 -5.52 19.97 -11.63
N ARG A 81 -4.98 19.19 -10.67
CA ARG A 81 -4.79 19.60 -9.28
C ARG A 81 -3.30 19.69 -8.94
N SER A 82 -2.96 20.66 -8.09
CA SER A 82 -1.59 20.78 -7.56
C SER A 82 -1.21 19.56 -6.71
N ALA A 83 0.07 19.39 -6.39
CA ALA A 83 0.53 18.33 -5.47
C ALA A 83 -0.19 18.42 -4.12
N ARG A 84 -0.31 19.63 -3.53
CA ARG A 84 -1.04 19.83 -2.28
C ARG A 84 -2.51 19.47 -2.40
N ASP A 85 -3.18 19.86 -3.49
CA ASP A 85 -4.61 19.59 -3.67
C ASP A 85 -4.87 18.10 -3.95
N ASN A 86 -3.89 17.39 -4.54
CA ASN A 86 -3.91 15.94 -4.63
C ASN A 86 -3.78 15.27 -3.26
N VAL A 87 -2.91 15.78 -2.38
CA VAL A 87 -2.77 15.25 -1.00
C VAL A 87 -4.08 15.40 -0.22
N THR A 88 -4.79 16.53 -0.37
CA THR A 88 -6.04 16.80 0.35
C THR A 88 -7.29 16.31 -0.37
N LEU A 89 -7.14 15.58 -1.48
CA LEU A 89 -8.24 15.19 -2.36
C LEU A 89 -9.38 14.46 -1.63
N GLY A 90 -9.05 13.51 -0.75
CA GLY A 90 -10.04 12.74 -0.03
C GLY A 90 -10.92 13.60 0.88
N ALA A 91 -10.34 14.55 1.61
CA ALA A 91 -11.09 15.52 2.40
C ALA A 91 -12.02 16.36 1.52
N SER A 92 -11.53 16.84 0.38
CA SER A 92 -12.32 17.59 -0.59
C SER A 92 -13.52 16.79 -1.12
N LEU A 93 -13.31 15.51 -1.45
CA LEU A 93 -14.39 14.63 -1.95
C LEU A 93 -15.46 14.32 -0.89
N ARG A 94 -15.10 14.32 0.38
CA ARG A 94 -16.04 14.13 1.50
C ARG A 94 -16.71 15.43 1.95
N GLY A 95 -16.39 16.58 1.33
CA GLY A 95 -16.89 17.89 1.75
C GLY A 95 -16.29 18.39 3.06
N GLU A 96 -15.17 17.84 3.49
CA GLU A 96 -14.46 18.21 4.71
C GLU A 96 -13.51 19.38 4.44
N LYS A 97 -13.30 20.22 5.47
CA LYS A 97 -12.28 21.27 5.38
C LYS A 97 -10.89 20.65 5.37
N ALA A 98 -10.12 20.91 4.32
CA ALA A 98 -8.76 20.42 4.22
C ALA A 98 -7.84 21.00 5.30
N ASP A 99 -7.08 20.15 5.97
CA ASP A 99 -5.98 20.55 6.83
C ASP A 99 -4.72 20.81 5.97
N ASN A 100 -4.60 22.06 5.54
CA ASN A 100 -3.49 22.48 4.69
C ASN A 100 -2.15 22.44 5.42
N SER A 101 -2.13 22.62 6.75
CA SER A 101 -0.91 22.54 7.56
C SER A 101 -0.36 21.11 7.55
N ARG A 102 -1.22 20.14 7.78
CA ARG A 102 -0.87 18.72 7.70
C ARG A 102 -0.44 18.30 6.29
N ALA A 103 -1.12 18.78 5.25
CA ALA A 103 -0.74 18.49 3.87
C ALA A 103 0.67 19.06 3.56
N ALA A 104 0.96 20.30 4.00
CA ALA A 104 2.27 20.91 3.83
C ALA A 104 3.36 20.14 4.58
N GLN A 105 3.09 19.71 5.82
CA GLN A 105 4.02 18.91 6.60
C GLN A 105 4.32 17.56 5.91
N LEU A 106 3.30 16.83 5.44
CA LEU A 106 3.51 15.57 4.74
C LEU A 106 4.29 15.75 3.44
N LEU A 107 4.04 16.82 2.69
CA LEU A 107 4.82 17.14 1.50
C LEU A 107 6.29 17.46 1.85
N ALA A 108 6.54 18.14 2.97
CA ALA A 108 7.90 18.38 3.46
C ALA A 108 8.56 17.06 3.89
N ASP A 109 7.84 16.20 4.61
CA ASP A 109 8.33 14.89 5.07
C ASP A 109 8.74 13.97 3.90
N VAL A 110 8.03 14.04 2.77
CA VAL A 110 8.41 13.31 1.55
C VAL A 110 9.39 14.08 0.65
N GLY A 111 9.96 15.20 1.14
CA GLY A 111 10.96 16.00 0.41
C GLY A 111 10.39 16.79 -0.77
N LEU A 112 9.14 17.26 -0.68
CA LEU A 112 8.44 17.98 -1.75
C LEU A 112 7.86 19.32 -1.30
N ALA A 113 8.39 19.94 -0.22
CA ALA A 113 7.88 21.23 0.31
C ALA A 113 7.78 22.31 -0.78
N GLU A 114 8.87 22.49 -1.55
CA GLU A 114 8.93 23.49 -2.62
C GLU A 114 8.10 23.15 -3.86
N HIS A 115 7.58 21.91 -3.95
CA HIS A 115 6.83 21.39 -5.09
C HIS A 115 5.32 21.35 -4.82
N ALA A 116 4.87 21.82 -3.66
CA ALA A 116 3.47 21.76 -3.23
C ALA A 116 2.46 22.38 -4.23
N HIS A 117 2.89 23.42 -4.95
CA HIS A 117 2.07 24.13 -5.94
C HIS A 117 2.16 23.54 -7.37
N LYS A 118 3.11 22.62 -7.62
CA LYS A 118 3.29 22.04 -8.97
C LYS A 118 2.17 21.08 -9.31
N TYR A 119 1.84 21.04 -10.59
CA TYR A 119 0.93 20.05 -11.17
C TYR A 119 1.66 18.77 -11.53
N PRO A 120 0.99 17.61 -11.59
CA PRO A 120 1.62 16.32 -11.87
C PRO A 120 2.50 16.29 -13.12
N GLN A 121 2.13 16.99 -14.18
CA GLN A 121 2.90 17.11 -15.42
C GLN A 121 4.27 17.77 -15.25
N HIS A 122 4.47 18.55 -14.19
CA HIS A 122 5.73 19.22 -13.86
C HIS A 122 6.53 18.49 -12.77
N LEU A 123 6.14 17.26 -12.44
CA LEU A 123 6.77 16.39 -11.46
C LEU A 123 7.39 15.17 -12.15
N SER A 124 8.57 14.73 -11.67
CA SER A 124 9.12 13.44 -12.10
C SER A 124 8.25 12.26 -11.60
N GLY A 125 8.41 11.07 -12.17
CA GLY A 125 7.69 9.87 -11.74
C GLY A 125 7.86 9.60 -10.24
N GLY A 126 9.09 9.68 -9.72
CA GLY A 126 9.37 9.52 -8.29
C GLY A 126 8.77 10.64 -7.43
N GLN A 127 8.69 11.87 -7.95
CA GLN A 127 8.00 12.97 -7.25
C GLN A 127 6.50 12.72 -7.19
N ARG A 128 5.87 12.25 -8.29
CA ARG A 128 4.45 11.90 -8.29
C ARG A 128 4.15 10.76 -7.30
N GLN A 129 5.00 9.73 -7.26
CA GLN A 129 4.83 8.64 -6.30
C GLN A 129 4.94 9.12 -4.84
N ARG A 130 5.83 10.07 -4.55
CA ARG A 130 5.93 10.70 -3.23
C ARG A 130 4.69 11.52 -2.88
N VAL A 131 4.07 12.21 -3.83
CA VAL A 131 2.78 12.88 -3.62
C VAL A 131 1.67 11.87 -3.33
N ALA A 132 1.62 10.74 -4.05
CA ALA A 132 0.66 9.66 -3.81
C ALA A 132 0.82 9.05 -2.40
N LEU A 133 2.06 8.86 -1.95
CA LEU A 133 2.34 8.43 -0.58
C LEU A 133 1.85 9.47 0.44
N ALA A 134 2.14 10.75 0.25
CA ALA A 134 1.67 11.82 1.13
C ALA A 134 0.14 11.88 1.18
N ARG A 135 -0.56 11.69 0.04
CA ARG A 135 -2.02 11.57 -0.04
C ARG A 135 -2.54 10.41 0.80
N THR A 136 -1.92 9.24 0.68
CA THR A 136 -2.31 8.05 1.45
C THR A 136 -2.12 8.26 2.96
N LEU A 137 -0.99 8.86 3.36
CA LEU A 137 -0.71 9.20 4.76
C LEU A 137 -1.65 10.28 5.30
N TYR A 138 -2.10 11.21 4.45
CA TYR A 138 -3.03 12.27 4.83
C TYR A 138 -4.38 11.72 5.29
N GLU A 139 -4.86 10.62 4.71
CA GLU A 139 -6.13 9.98 5.08
C GLU A 139 -6.15 9.43 6.52
N ASN A 140 -5.01 9.20 7.14
CA ASN A 140 -4.85 8.73 8.52
C ASN A 140 -5.70 7.51 8.88
N ARG A 141 -5.88 6.59 7.95
CA ARG A 141 -6.63 5.36 8.16
C ARG A 141 -5.89 4.39 9.09
N ASN A 142 -6.64 3.50 9.76
CA ASN A 142 -6.06 2.43 10.58
C ASN A 142 -5.55 1.25 9.74
N LEU A 143 -6.08 1.11 8.52
CA LEU A 143 -5.67 0.12 7.53
C LEU A 143 -5.12 0.82 6.29
N LEU A 144 -3.92 0.44 5.89
CA LEU A 144 -3.26 0.90 4.65
C LEU A 144 -3.03 -0.31 3.73
N LEU A 145 -3.43 -0.15 2.49
CA LEU A 145 -3.17 -1.11 1.40
C LEU A 145 -2.23 -0.42 0.41
N MET A 146 -1.05 -1.01 0.16
CA MET A 146 0.00 -0.39 -0.66
C MET A 146 0.47 -1.35 -1.74
N ASP A 147 0.35 -0.95 -2.99
CA ASP A 147 0.79 -1.72 -4.15
C ASP A 147 2.07 -1.10 -4.72
N GLU A 148 3.23 -1.74 -4.47
CA GLU A 148 4.56 -1.31 -4.88
C GLU A 148 4.87 0.18 -4.58
N PRO A 149 4.70 0.63 -3.33
CA PRO A 149 4.68 2.05 -2.98
C PRO A 149 6.01 2.79 -3.22
N PHE A 150 7.12 2.07 -3.40
CA PHE A 150 8.46 2.65 -3.51
C PHE A 150 9.18 2.28 -4.81
N SER A 151 8.47 1.73 -5.81
CA SER A 151 9.09 1.19 -7.03
C SER A 151 9.70 2.25 -7.96
N ALA A 152 9.13 3.46 -8.02
CA ALA A 152 9.52 4.51 -8.96
C ALA A 152 10.54 5.53 -8.40
N VAL A 153 11.18 5.24 -7.26
CA VAL A 153 12.16 6.13 -6.64
C VAL A 153 13.54 5.48 -6.57
N ASP A 154 14.59 6.31 -6.59
CA ASP A 154 15.97 5.86 -6.42
C ASP A 154 16.22 5.22 -5.04
N ALA A 155 17.31 4.46 -4.91
CA ALA A 155 17.60 3.68 -3.70
C ALA A 155 17.71 4.51 -2.42
N VAL A 156 18.32 5.71 -2.49
CA VAL A 156 18.49 6.57 -1.30
C VAL A 156 17.14 7.14 -0.85
N THR A 157 16.37 7.68 -1.80
CA THR A 157 15.03 8.19 -1.56
C THR A 157 14.10 7.07 -1.07
N ARG A 158 14.17 5.89 -1.66
CA ARG A 158 13.41 4.70 -1.24
C ARG A 158 13.66 4.38 0.24
N TYR A 159 14.93 4.31 0.65
CA TYR A 159 15.30 4.07 2.05
C TYR A 159 14.70 5.11 3.00
N GLN A 160 14.76 6.40 2.64
CA GLN A 160 14.21 7.49 3.44
C GLN A 160 12.68 7.39 3.56
N LEU A 161 11.97 7.10 2.46
CA LEU A 161 10.52 6.96 2.44
C LEU A 161 10.04 5.74 3.23
N GLN A 162 10.76 4.62 3.18
CA GLN A 162 10.48 3.45 3.98
C GLN A 162 10.60 3.75 5.48
N ASN A 163 11.65 4.47 5.90
CA ASN A 163 11.80 4.93 7.28
C ASN A 163 10.66 5.85 7.71
N LEU A 164 10.29 6.78 6.83
CA LEU A 164 9.17 7.70 7.07
C LEU A 164 7.87 6.93 7.25
N ALA A 165 7.55 6.02 6.32
CA ALA A 165 6.34 5.20 6.36
C ALA A 165 6.30 4.34 7.63
N SER A 166 7.38 3.63 7.97
CA SER A 166 7.48 2.83 9.20
C SER A 166 7.22 3.65 10.46
N ARG A 167 7.72 4.89 10.49
CA ARG A 167 7.49 5.79 11.63
C ARG A 167 6.06 6.28 11.72
N LEU A 168 5.49 6.76 10.61
CA LEU A 168 4.14 7.38 10.58
C LEU A 168 3.01 6.35 10.65
N LEU A 169 3.28 5.11 10.24
CA LEU A 169 2.31 4.01 10.24
C LEU A 169 2.47 3.05 11.43
N ARG A 170 3.29 3.41 12.42
CA ARG A 170 3.42 2.62 13.64
C ARG A 170 2.06 2.44 14.32
N GLY A 171 1.73 1.19 14.67
CA GLY A 171 0.46 0.84 15.31
C GLY A 171 -0.74 0.81 14.35
N LYS A 172 -0.52 0.92 13.04
CA LYS A 172 -1.54 0.72 12.01
C LYS A 172 -1.36 -0.65 11.36
N THR A 173 -2.44 -1.18 10.79
CA THR A 173 -2.39 -2.40 9.97
C THR A 173 -1.97 -1.98 8.55
N VAL A 174 -0.87 -2.53 8.06
CA VAL A 174 -0.38 -2.28 6.71
C VAL A 174 -0.32 -3.60 5.94
N LEU A 175 -0.94 -3.64 4.78
CA LEU A 175 -0.78 -4.73 3.81
C LEU A 175 -0.09 -4.15 2.57
N MET A 176 1.16 -4.52 2.37
CA MET A 176 2.00 -4.04 1.28
C MET A 176 2.33 -5.16 0.30
N ILE A 177 2.30 -4.83 -0.97
CA ILE A 177 2.79 -5.69 -2.04
C ILE A 177 4.10 -5.09 -2.56
N THR A 178 5.09 -5.94 -2.73
CA THR A 178 6.34 -5.59 -3.40
C THR A 178 6.90 -6.78 -4.16
N HIS A 179 7.78 -6.52 -5.12
CA HIS A 179 8.58 -7.53 -5.78
C HIS A 179 10.04 -7.50 -5.30
N ASP A 180 10.40 -6.59 -4.39
CA ASP A 180 11.75 -6.42 -3.85
C ASP A 180 11.91 -7.18 -2.53
N PRO A 181 12.69 -8.29 -2.48
CA PRO A 181 12.93 -9.06 -1.26
C PRO A 181 13.59 -8.24 -0.14
N ALA A 182 14.48 -7.30 -0.48
CA ALA A 182 15.16 -6.48 0.53
C ALA A 182 14.18 -5.53 1.22
N GLU A 183 13.23 -4.98 0.46
CA GLU A 183 12.15 -4.15 0.97
C GLU A 183 11.23 -4.95 1.90
N ALA A 184 10.87 -6.16 1.48
CA ALA A 184 10.02 -7.05 2.25
C ALA A 184 10.66 -7.43 3.59
N LEU A 185 11.92 -7.87 3.61
CA LEU A 185 12.65 -8.23 4.83
C LEU A 185 12.82 -7.06 5.79
N ARG A 186 12.91 -5.84 5.24
CA ARG A 186 13.12 -4.65 6.06
C ARG A 186 11.85 -4.16 6.75
N LEU A 187 10.69 -4.30 6.12
CA LEU A 187 9.45 -3.66 6.55
C LEU A 187 8.46 -4.64 7.20
N ALA A 188 8.55 -5.95 6.88
CA ALA A 188 7.56 -6.92 7.32
C ALA A 188 7.69 -7.30 8.79
N ASP A 189 6.58 -7.25 9.52
CA ASP A 189 6.38 -8.06 10.73
C ASP A 189 6.00 -9.51 10.34
N HIS A 190 5.23 -9.64 9.25
CA HIS A 190 4.80 -10.91 8.66
C HIS A 190 5.02 -10.89 7.15
N LEU A 191 5.70 -11.92 6.65
CA LEU A 191 6.08 -12.05 5.25
C LEU A 191 5.31 -13.19 4.61
N TYR A 192 4.75 -12.93 3.42
CA TYR A 192 3.97 -13.90 2.66
C TYR A 192 4.47 -14.01 1.23
N ILE A 193 4.30 -15.19 0.65
CA ILE A 193 4.38 -15.42 -0.79
C ILE A 193 2.99 -15.75 -1.31
N LEU A 194 2.59 -15.04 -2.36
CA LEU A 194 1.43 -15.39 -3.16
C LEU A 194 1.91 -16.12 -4.42
N ASP A 195 1.51 -17.38 -4.53
CA ASP A 195 1.71 -18.21 -5.73
C ASP A 195 0.38 -18.88 -6.12
N HIS A 196 0.18 -20.15 -5.89
CA HIS A 196 -1.11 -20.83 -6.02
C HIS A 196 -2.01 -20.69 -4.78
N GLY A 197 -1.52 -20.02 -3.73
CA GLY A 197 -2.16 -19.70 -2.46
C GLY A 197 -1.32 -18.68 -1.71
N LEU A 198 -1.76 -18.29 -0.51
CA LEU A 198 -1.00 -17.40 0.37
C LEU A 198 -0.24 -18.24 1.40
N ARG A 199 1.09 -18.17 1.37
CA ARG A 199 1.96 -18.90 2.30
C ARG A 199 2.78 -17.93 3.13
N GLU A 200 2.71 -18.03 4.44
CA GLU A 200 3.56 -17.26 5.36
C GLU A 200 4.97 -17.85 5.41
N LEU A 201 5.96 -16.97 5.42
CA LEU A 201 7.36 -17.31 5.60
C LEU A 201 7.84 -16.89 6.98
N PRO A 202 8.86 -17.59 7.53
CA PRO A 202 9.50 -17.16 8.78
C PRO A 202 10.03 -15.72 8.68
N ALA A 203 9.85 -14.93 9.73
CA ALA A 203 10.32 -13.53 9.77
C ALA A 203 11.85 -13.39 9.66
N ASN A 204 12.61 -14.46 9.89
CA ASN A 204 14.06 -14.53 9.76
C ASN A 204 14.51 -15.22 8.46
N SER A 205 13.64 -15.24 7.43
CA SER A 205 14.00 -15.80 6.12
C SER A 205 15.20 -15.07 5.52
N ASP A 206 16.13 -15.83 4.96
CA ASP A 206 17.28 -15.29 4.26
C ASP A 206 16.87 -14.81 2.86
N PRO A 207 17.49 -13.74 2.29
CA PRO A 207 17.24 -13.29 0.92
C PRO A 207 17.33 -14.40 -0.13
N ALA A 208 18.25 -15.38 0.02
CA ALA A 208 18.37 -16.50 -0.89
C ALA A 208 17.14 -17.42 -0.84
N GLN A 209 16.60 -17.68 0.34
CA GLN A 209 15.37 -18.45 0.52
C GLN A 209 14.16 -17.76 -0.12
N LEU A 210 14.12 -16.41 -0.08
CA LEU A 210 13.07 -15.65 -0.75
C LEU A 210 13.15 -15.74 -2.26
N LEU A 211 14.35 -15.65 -2.82
CA LEU A 211 14.57 -15.79 -4.27
C LEU A 211 14.21 -17.20 -4.73
N GLU A 212 14.64 -18.23 -4.02
CA GLU A 212 14.26 -19.62 -4.29
C GLU A 212 12.73 -19.82 -4.23
N ALA A 213 12.08 -19.28 -3.19
CA ALA A 213 10.63 -19.37 -3.02
C ALA A 213 9.85 -18.59 -4.11
N LEU A 214 10.47 -17.56 -4.71
CA LEU A 214 9.94 -16.86 -5.88
C LEU A 214 10.24 -17.58 -7.20
N GLY A 215 11.05 -18.65 -7.17
CA GLY A 215 11.44 -19.45 -8.33
C GLY A 215 12.35 -18.66 -9.28
N ALA A 216 13.25 -17.87 -8.70
CA ALA A 216 14.32 -17.16 -9.41
C ALA A 216 15.63 -17.97 -9.34
#